data_d10a0a2b8f4f53798191023329a931e1
#
_entry.id   d10a0a2b8f4f53798191023329a931e1
#
_cell.length_a   1.000
_cell.length_b   1.000
_cell.length_c   1.000
_cell.angle_alpha   90.00
_cell.angle_beta   90.00
_cell.angle_gamma   90.00
#
_symmetry.space_group_name_H-M   'P 1'
#
loop_
_entity.id
_entity.type
_entity.pdbx_description
1 polymer ?
#
loop_
_entity_poly.entity_id
_entity_poly.type
_entity_poly.pdbx_seq_one_letter_code
_entity_poly.pdbx_strand_id
1 'polypeptide(L)'
;QKIKEILPNVPILGLSATVSSKVKEDIIKTLQLTKYKLVSGSFDRPNLYLKVSKNDHNTMDEIIDLIKRYSDDRIIIYSLTKDGTHKISNKLNEIGFNTDTYHAGMGDYEREVVQTKFKNNECKIIVCTCAFSMGIDLDIRMIIHFNCPKNIESYWQECGRAGRDGTPSECHMYFSKQDMKTNRFFLNSYKDAEKRYQEEQIQLIENYIYTSECR
;
A
#
# COMPACT_ATOMS: atom_id res chain seq x y z
N GLN A 1 -2.99 28.43 -3.25
CA GLN A 1 -3.01 29.82 -3.72
C GLN A 1 -2.88 30.79 -2.54
N LYS A 2 -3.75 30.74 -1.53
CA LYS A 2 -3.74 31.65 -0.36
C LYS A 2 -2.39 31.73 0.38
N ILE A 3 -1.61 30.64 0.44
CA ILE A 3 -0.31 30.64 1.14
C ILE A 3 0.66 31.63 0.49
N LYS A 4 0.71 31.72 -0.83
CA LYS A 4 1.60 32.64 -1.54
C LYS A 4 1.16 34.10 -1.45
N GLU A 5 -0.13 34.34 -1.31
CA GLU A 5 -0.68 35.70 -1.06
C GLU A 5 -0.32 36.20 0.34
N ILE A 6 -0.33 35.29 1.32
CA ILE A 6 -0.03 35.64 2.73
C ILE A 6 1.49 35.71 2.97
N LEU A 7 2.26 34.79 2.31
CA LEU A 7 3.70 34.62 2.51
C LEU A 7 4.45 34.65 1.16
N PRO A 8 4.48 35.79 0.46
CA PRO A 8 4.99 35.87 -0.92
C PRO A 8 6.50 35.57 -1.05
N ASN A 9 7.27 35.84 -0.01
CA ASN A 9 8.73 35.70 0.00
C ASN A 9 9.24 34.40 0.65
N VAL A 10 8.32 33.54 1.15
CA VAL A 10 8.72 32.27 1.76
C VAL A 10 8.88 31.20 0.69
N PRO A 11 10.02 30.50 0.66
CA PRO A 11 10.20 29.39 -0.27
C PRO A 11 9.26 28.22 0.08
N ILE A 12 8.73 27.57 -0.95
CA ILE A 12 7.85 26.40 -0.81
C ILE A 12 8.66 25.17 -1.19
N LEU A 13 8.74 24.20 -0.28
CA LEU A 13 9.28 22.86 -0.54
C LEU A 13 8.13 21.86 -0.62
N GLY A 14 7.96 21.24 -1.78
CA GLY A 14 7.03 20.13 -1.98
C GLY A 14 7.78 18.79 -1.93
N LEU A 15 7.34 17.86 -1.10
CA LEU A 15 7.89 16.51 -1.01
C LEU A 15 6.78 15.49 -1.31
N SER A 16 7.09 14.52 -2.14
CA SER A 16 6.19 13.40 -2.41
C SER A 16 6.99 12.15 -2.76
N ALA A 17 6.53 11.00 -2.30
CA ALA A 17 7.10 9.71 -2.67
C ALA A 17 6.63 9.22 -4.04
N THR A 18 5.45 9.68 -4.49
CA THR A 18 4.82 9.27 -5.74
C THR A 18 4.20 10.48 -6.42
N VAL A 19 4.75 10.91 -7.54
CA VAL A 19 4.19 12.02 -8.34
C VAL A 19 4.16 11.63 -9.80
N SER A 20 2.97 11.44 -10.35
CA SER A 20 2.79 11.33 -11.79
C SER A 20 3.08 12.68 -12.47
N SER A 21 3.42 12.65 -13.78
CA SER A 21 3.66 13.88 -14.54
C SER A 21 2.49 14.86 -14.46
N LYS A 22 1.26 14.34 -14.50
CA LYS A 22 0.03 15.13 -14.38
C LYS A 22 -0.08 15.84 -13.03
N VAL A 23 0.14 15.10 -11.94
CA VAL A 23 0.09 15.66 -10.56
C VAL A 23 1.20 16.70 -10.37
N LYS A 24 2.38 16.46 -10.92
CA LYS A 24 3.48 17.45 -10.90
C LYS A 24 3.07 18.76 -11.56
N GLU A 25 2.51 18.69 -12.77
CA GLU A 25 2.03 19.87 -13.49
C GLU A 25 0.95 20.63 -12.73
N ASP A 26 0.01 19.89 -12.13
CA ASP A 26 -1.06 20.48 -11.30
C ASP A 26 -0.50 21.18 -10.05
N ILE A 27 0.52 20.61 -9.40
CA ILE A 27 1.19 21.24 -8.26
C ILE A 27 1.88 22.54 -8.69
N ILE A 28 2.67 22.50 -9.80
CA ILE A 28 3.35 23.68 -10.32
C ILE A 28 2.35 24.80 -10.64
N LYS A 29 1.27 24.46 -11.32
CA LYS A 29 0.21 25.38 -11.70
C LYS A 29 -0.54 25.95 -10.48
N THR A 30 -0.96 25.07 -9.56
CA THR A 30 -1.75 25.43 -8.39
C THR A 30 -0.95 26.32 -7.43
N LEU A 31 0.32 26.01 -7.23
CA LEU A 31 1.22 26.80 -6.39
C LEU A 31 1.88 27.97 -7.13
N GLN A 32 1.58 28.17 -8.42
CA GLN A 32 2.13 29.24 -9.28
C GLN A 32 3.66 29.31 -9.19
N LEU A 33 4.32 28.16 -9.31
CA LEU A 33 5.79 28.09 -9.23
C LEU A 33 6.40 28.54 -10.55
N THR A 34 6.93 29.77 -10.59
CA THR A 34 7.55 30.35 -11.80
C THR A 34 9.05 30.03 -11.92
N LYS A 35 9.73 29.90 -10.78
CA LYS A 35 11.13 29.47 -10.70
C LYS A 35 11.21 28.36 -9.67
N TYR A 36 11.41 27.13 -10.12
CA TYR A 36 11.50 25.96 -9.21
C TYR A 36 12.66 25.06 -9.65
N LYS A 37 13.19 24.34 -8.68
CA LYS A 37 14.13 23.24 -8.91
C LYS A 37 13.40 21.92 -8.64
N LEU A 38 13.33 21.06 -9.66
CA LEU A 38 12.82 19.71 -9.50
C LEU A 38 14.00 18.78 -9.21
N VAL A 39 13.88 18.02 -8.12
CA VAL A 39 14.81 16.93 -7.81
C VAL A 39 13.98 15.65 -7.76
N SER A 40 14.26 14.72 -8.63
CA SER A 40 13.61 13.39 -8.65
C SER A 40 14.66 12.31 -8.59
N GLY A 41 14.46 11.33 -7.71
CA GLY A 41 15.23 10.10 -7.67
C GLY A 41 14.65 9.03 -8.59
N SER A 42 15.34 7.91 -8.71
CA SER A 42 14.80 6.70 -9.34
C SER A 42 13.71 6.11 -8.43
N PHE A 43 12.66 5.59 -9.05
CA PHE A 43 11.65 4.76 -8.37
C PHE A 43 12.07 3.29 -8.29
N ASP A 44 13.18 2.95 -8.93
CA ASP A 44 13.70 1.59 -8.90
C ASP A 44 14.14 1.18 -7.50
N ARG A 45 13.70 0.02 -7.09
CA ARG A 45 13.97 -0.61 -5.80
C ARG A 45 14.53 -2.01 -6.04
N PRO A 46 15.82 -2.12 -6.43
CA PRO A 46 16.42 -3.40 -6.83
C PRO A 46 16.45 -4.45 -5.70
N ASN A 47 16.24 -4.01 -4.45
CA ASN A 47 16.12 -4.89 -3.30
C ASN A 47 14.71 -5.46 -3.08
N LEU A 48 13.72 -5.07 -3.89
CA LEU A 48 12.35 -5.60 -3.79
C LEU A 48 12.08 -6.62 -4.89
N TYR A 49 11.73 -7.83 -4.49
CA TYR A 49 11.16 -8.82 -5.39
C TYR A 49 9.64 -8.65 -5.45
N LEU A 50 9.12 -8.38 -6.65
CA LEU A 50 7.68 -8.17 -6.88
C LEU A 50 7.10 -9.39 -7.59
N LYS A 51 6.09 -10.04 -7.00
CA LYS A 51 5.37 -11.16 -7.59
C LYS A 51 3.87 -10.87 -7.65
N VAL A 52 3.26 -11.17 -8.80
CA VAL A 52 1.81 -11.09 -8.99
C VAL A 52 1.28 -12.47 -9.37
N SER A 53 0.31 -12.98 -8.63
CA SER A 53 -0.31 -14.30 -8.81
C SER A 53 -1.83 -14.19 -8.77
N LYS A 54 -2.52 -15.15 -9.39
CA LYS A 54 -3.97 -15.27 -9.23
C LYS A 54 -4.29 -15.76 -7.82
N ASN A 55 -5.34 -15.17 -7.22
CA ASN A 55 -5.89 -15.68 -5.97
C ASN A 55 -6.77 -16.90 -6.29
N ASP A 56 -6.41 -18.05 -5.77
CA ASP A 56 -7.10 -19.34 -5.94
C ASP A 56 -7.13 -20.12 -4.62
N HIS A 57 -7.54 -21.38 -4.68
CA HIS A 57 -7.66 -22.26 -3.51
C HIS A 57 -6.32 -22.56 -2.80
N ASN A 58 -5.19 -22.44 -3.50
CA ASN A 58 -3.85 -22.68 -2.93
C ASN A 58 -3.24 -21.41 -2.32
N THR A 59 -3.83 -20.25 -2.56
CA THR A 59 -3.24 -18.95 -2.14
C THR A 59 -2.93 -18.90 -0.65
N MET A 60 -3.80 -19.45 0.20
CA MET A 60 -3.55 -19.42 1.63
C MET A 60 -2.38 -20.32 2.02
N ASP A 61 -2.21 -21.45 1.39
CA ASP A 61 -1.10 -22.38 1.65
C ASP A 61 0.23 -21.75 1.20
N GLU A 62 0.25 -21.06 0.04
CA GLU A 62 1.41 -20.28 -0.40
C GLU A 62 1.76 -19.18 0.60
N ILE A 63 0.76 -18.46 1.13
CA ILE A 63 0.97 -17.41 2.14
C ILE A 63 1.54 -17.99 3.43
N ILE A 64 1.04 -19.14 3.88
CA ILE A 64 1.55 -19.84 5.06
C ILE A 64 3.03 -20.22 4.87
N ASP A 65 3.40 -20.73 3.71
CA ASP A 65 4.78 -21.10 3.41
C ASP A 65 5.70 -19.87 3.30
N LEU A 66 5.19 -18.76 2.77
CA LEU A 66 5.90 -17.48 2.79
C LEU A 66 6.14 -17.01 4.23
N ILE A 67 5.11 -17.02 5.09
CA ILE A 67 5.23 -16.61 6.50
C ILE A 67 6.26 -17.46 7.23
N LYS A 68 6.27 -18.78 7.01
CA LYS A 68 7.25 -19.69 7.63
C LYS A 68 8.69 -19.34 7.25
N ARG A 69 8.93 -18.93 5.99
CA ARG A 69 10.28 -18.51 5.53
C ARG A 69 10.76 -17.22 6.19
N TYR A 70 9.84 -16.36 6.60
CA TYR A 70 10.08 -15.06 7.21
C TYR A 70 9.61 -15.01 8.67
N SER A 71 9.67 -16.14 9.40
CA SER A 71 9.13 -16.29 10.77
C SER A 71 9.72 -15.30 11.78
N ASP A 72 10.95 -14.85 11.56
CA ASP A 72 11.64 -13.90 12.41
C ASP A 72 11.43 -12.44 12.03
N ASP A 73 10.86 -12.20 10.87
CA ASP A 73 10.70 -10.89 10.28
C ASP A 73 9.29 -10.32 10.44
N ARG A 74 9.17 -9.01 10.24
CA ARG A 74 7.86 -8.34 10.19
C ARG A 74 7.22 -8.49 8.83
N ILE A 75 5.94 -8.86 8.85
CA ILE A 75 5.12 -9.13 7.68
C ILE A 75 3.85 -8.26 7.75
N ILE A 76 3.48 -7.64 6.64
CA ILE A 76 2.20 -6.95 6.50
C ILE A 76 1.36 -7.66 5.44
N ILE A 77 0.12 -8.00 5.79
CA ILE A 77 -0.85 -8.60 4.86
C ILE A 77 -1.99 -7.60 4.65
N TYR A 78 -2.12 -7.10 3.44
CA TYR A 78 -3.18 -6.18 3.06
C TYR A 78 -4.41 -6.92 2.54
N SER A 79 -5.59 -6.50 3.00
CA SER A 79 -6.89 -6.94 2.50
C SER A 79 -7.76 -5.74 2.13
N LEU A 80 -8.63 -5.89 1.12
CA LEU A 80 -9.54 -4.83 0.66
C LEU A 80 -10.60 -4.45 1.70
N THR A 81 -11.01 -5.40 2.54
CA THR A 81 -12.15 -5.23 3.45
C THR A 81 -11.79 -5.52 4.89
N LYS A 82 -12.52 -4.89 5.82
CA LYS A 82 -12.41 -5.16 7.25
C LYS A 82 -12.67 -6.63 7.58
N ASP A 83 -13.75 -7.20 7.03
CA ASP A 83 -14.08 -8.62 7.22
C ASP A 83 -12.97 -9.54 6.68
N GLY A 84 -12.35 -9.16 5.56
CA GLY A 84 -11.20 -9.88 5.01
C GLY A 84 -10.02 -9.90 5.97
N THR A 85 -9.73 -8.79 6.65
CA THR A 85 -8.64 -8.76 7.63
C THR A 85 -8.89 -9.74 8.78
N HIS A 86 -10.10 -9.77 9.32
CA HIS A 86 -10.46 -10.71 10.39
C HIS A 86 -10.41 -12.17 9.95
N LYS A 87 -10.95 -12.49 8.75
CA LYS A 87 -10.94 -13.86 8.22
C LYS A 87 -9.53 -14.40 8.02
N ILE A 88 -8.64 -13.59 7.46
CA ILE A 88 -7.25 -13.98 7.24
C ILE A 88 -6.53 -14.15 8.59
N SER A 89 -6.65 -13.17 9.48
CA SER A 89 -6.01 -13.21 10.80
C SER A 89 -6.48 -14.41 11.62
N ASN A 90 -7.78 -14.67 11.69
CA ASN A 90 -8.32 -15.83 12.42
C ASN A 90 -7.77 -17.13 11.87
N LYS A 91 -7.77 -17.31 10.54
CA LYS A 91 -7.24 -18.53 9.92
C LYS A 91 -5.74 -18.72 10.22
N LEU A 92 -4.95 -17.65 10.22
CA LEU A 92 -3.53 -17.72 10.59
C LEU A 92 -3.33 -18.02 12.07
N ASN A 93 -4.13 -17.44 12.95
CA ASN A 93 -4.07 -17.70 14.38
C ASN A 93 -4.50 -19.14 14.73
N GLU A 94 -5.52 -19.71 14.04
CA GLU A 94 -5.97 -21.11 14.21
C GLU A 94 -4.84 -22.13 13.92
N ILE A 95 -3.91 -21.78 13.04
CA ILE A 95 -2.77 -22.65 12.71
C ILE A 95 -1.49 -22.29 13.47
N GLY A 96 -1.59 -21.39 14.47
CA GLY A 96 -0.55 -21.10 15.44
C GLY A 96 0.33 -19.88 15.15
N PHE A 97 0.00 -19.06 14.16
CA PHE A 97 0.68 -17.77 13.99
C PHE A 97 0.09 -16.73 14.97
N ASN A 98 0.92 -15.78 15.38
CA ASN A 98 0.47 -14.64 16.18
C ASN A 98 0.25 -13.44 15.27
N THR A 99 -1.03 -13.14 14.97
CA THR A 99 -1.41 -12.03 14.10
C THR A 99 -2.37 -11.08 14.78
N ASP A 100 -2.24 -9.78 14.53
CA ASP A 100 -3.20 -8.75 14.90
C ASP A 100 -3.85 -8.14 13.65
N THR A 101 -5.07 -7.58 13.80
CA THR A 101 -5.78 -6.88 12.73
C THR A 101 -5.68 -5.38 12.89
N TYR A 102 -5.70 -4.64 11.75
CA TYR A 102 -5.71 -3.18 11.78
C TYR A 102 -6.58 -2.59 10.65
N HIS A 103 -7.59 -1.81 11.02
CA HIS A 103 -8.45 -1.12 10.02
C HIS A 103 -9.13 0.12 10.62
N ALA A 104 -9.65 0.99 9.77
CA ALA A 104 -10.28 2.26 10.16
C ALA A 104 -11.56 2.11 11.01
N GLY A 105 -12.13 0.89 11.12
CA GLY A 105 -13.29 0.62 11.98
C GLY A 105 -12.93 0.34 13.44
N MET A 106 -11.64 0.24 13.79
CA MET A 106 -11.17 0.06 15.16
C MET A 106 -11.11 1.41 15.87
N GLY A 107 -11.28 1.39 17.20
CA GLY A 107 -11.07 2.55 18.06
C GLY A 107 -9.61 3.04 18.04
N ASP A 108 -9.39 4.30 18.36
CA ASP A 108 -8.04 4.88 18.36
C ASP A 108 -7.09 4.14 19.32
N TYR A 109 -7.57 3.81 20.51
CA TYR A 109 -6.81 3.06 21.50
C TYR A 109 -6.43 1.65 21.01
N GLU A 110 -7.38 0.94 20.40
CA GLU A 110 -7.10 -0.40 19.84
C GLU A 110 -6.02 -0.34 18.76
N ARG A 111 -6.10 0.67 17.87
CA ARG A 111 -5.11 0.88 16.82
C ARG A 111 -3.73 1.18 17.39
N GLU A 112 -3.65 1.98 18.45
CA GLU A 112 -2.40 2.31 19.13
C GLU A 112 -1.77 1.07 19.78
N VAL A 113 -2.58 0.23 20.44
CA VAL A 113 -2.12 -1.04 21.03
C VAL A 113 -1.52 -1.96 19.97
N VAL A 114 -2.22 -2.16 18.85
CA VAL A 114 -1.72 -3.02 17.75
C VAL A 114 -0.42 -2.47 17.16
N GLN A 115 -0.34 -1.17 16.93
CA GLN A 115 0.89 -0.54 16.42
C GLN A 115 2.05 -0.70 17.41
N THR A 116 1.80 -0.58 18.70
CA THR A 116 2.81 -0.72 19.74
C THR A 116 3.34 -2.14 19.81
N LYS A 117 2.46 -3.13 19.80
CA LYS A 117 2.87 -4.55 19.74
C LYS A 117 3.73 -4.86 18.52
N PHE A 118 3.35 -4.32 17.36
CA PHE A 118 4.11 -4.53 16.13
C PHE A 118 5.49 -3.84 16.18
N LYS A 119 5.57 -2.64 16.75
CA LYS A 119 6.85 -1.94 16.96
C LYS A 119 7.77 -2.73 17.91
N ASN A 120 7.22 -3.28 18.96
CA ASN A 120 7.96 -4.01 19.99
C ASN A 120 8.28 -5.47 19.63
N ASN A 121 7.92 -5.95 18.44
CA ASN A 121 8.04 -7.36 18.03
C ASN A 121 7.17 -8.35 18.85
N GLU A 122 6.20 -7.87 19.60
CA GLU A 122 5.23 -8.71 20.31
C GLU A 122 4.26 -9.39 19.35
N CYS A 123 3.99 -8.74 18.21
CA CYS A 123 3.29 -9.29 17.07
C CYS A 123 4.11 -8.97 15.82
N LYS A 124 4.47 -9.97 15.02
CA LYS A 124 5.27 -9.79 13.81
C LYS A 124 4.45 -9.76 12.52
N ILE A 125 3.18 -10.14 12.58
CA ILE A 125 2.31 -10.23 11.41
C ILE A 125 1.08 -9.37 11.64
N ILE A 126 0.90 -8.33 10.81
CA ILE A 126 -0.32 -7.52 10.82
C ILE A 126 -1.14 -7.81 9.57
N VAL A 127 -2.42 -8.10 9.77
CA VAL A 127 -3.42 -8.20 8.70
C VAL A 127 -4.25 -6.92 8.69
N CYS A 128 -4.16 -6.11 7.63
CA CYS A 128 -4.71 -4.77 7.66
C CYS A 128 -5.40 -4.35 6.36
N THR A 129 -6.17 -3.27 6.44
CA THR A 129 -6.58 -2.50 5.26
C THR A 129 -5.56 -1.39 4.97
N CYS A 130 -5.77 -0.65 3.87
CA CYS A 130 -4.96 0.55 3.55
C CYS A 130 -4.91 1.60 4.69
N ALA A 131 -5.72 1.47 5.74
CA ALA A 131 -5.67 2.34 6.93
C ALA A 131 -4.34 2.22 7.71
N PHE A 132 -3.64 1.08 7.58
CA PHE A 132 -2.31 0.87 8.16
C PHE A 132 -1.23 1.51 7.26
N SER A 133 -1.38 2.80 6.97
CA SER A 133 -0.54 3.46 5.96
C SER A 133 0.39 4.54 6.49
N MET A 134 0.17 5.08 7.70
CA MET A 134 0.92 6.24 8.19
C MET A 134 1.80 5.90 9.40
N GLY A 135 3.00 6.48 9.43
CA GLY A 135 3.84 6.52 10.62
C GLY A 135 4.59 5.23 10.96
N ILE A 136 4.73 4.29 10.02
CA ILE A 136 5.47 3.06 10.25
C ILE A 136 6.81 3.17 9.54
N ASP A 137 7.83 3.31 10.36
CA ASP A 137 9.23 3.27 9.92
C ASP A 137 9.91 2.09 10.63
N LEU A 138 9.66 0.91 10.10
CA LEU A 138 10.14 -0.37 10.62
C LEU A 138 10.68 -1.21 9.47
N ASP A 139 11.58 -2.12 9.80
CA ASP A 139 12.12 -3.08 8.85
C ASP A 139 11.07 -4.15 8.55
N ILE A 140 10.43 -4.01 7.40
CA ILE A 140 9.45 -4.98 6.87
C ILE A 140 10.15 -5.82 5.81
N ARG A 141 10.09 -7.14 5.92
CA ARG A 141 10.69 -8.06 4.95
C ARG A 141 9.70 -8.59 3.94
N MET A 142 8.43 -8.62 4.29
CA MET A 142 7.42 -9.13 3.39
C MET A 142 6.15 -8.30 3.43
N ILE A 143 5.65 -8.01 2.24
CA ILE A 143 4.32 -7.44 2.03
C ILE A 143 3.50 -8.38 1.18
N ILE A 144 2.32 -8.72 1.66
CA ILE A 144 1.36 -9.56 0.94
C ILE A 144 0.09 -8.77 0.71
N HIS A 145 -0.32 -8.61 -0.53
CA HIS A 145 -1.63 -8.14 -0.90
C HIS A 145 -2.50 -9.36 -1.19
N PHE A 146 -3.38 -9.72 -0.26
CA PHE A 146 -4.31 -10.85 -0.43
C PHE A 146 -5.37 -10.58 -1.50
N ASN A 147 -5.60 -9.31 -1.80
CA ASN A 147 -6.47 -8.82 -2.88
C ASN A 147 -5.72 -7.75 -3.67
N CYS A 148 -6.16 -7.50 -4.90
CA CYS A 148 -5.62 -6.40 -5.68
C CYS A 148 -5.89 -5.05 -5.00
N PRO A 149 -4.88 -4.22 -4.72
CA PRO A 149 -5.06 -2.87 -4.24
C PRO A 149 -5.99 -2.04 -5.13
N LYS A 150 -6.58 -0.99 -4.59
CA LYS A 150 -7.54 -0.17 -5.33
C LYS A 150 -6.93 0.60 -6.51
N ASN A 151 -5.63 0.89 -6.48
CA ASN A 151 -4.91 1.56 -7.56
C ASN A 151 -3.39 1.31 -7.46
N ILE A 152 -2.67 1.65 -8.54
CA ILE A 152 -1.23 1.42 -8.64
C ILE A 152 -0.42 2.27 -7.66
N GLU A 153 -0.87 3.48 -7.35
CA GLU A 153 -0.19 4.38 -6.39
C GLU A 153 -0.23 3.81 -4.97
N SER A 154 -1.39 3.31 -4.55
CA SER A 154 -1.56 2.64 -3.25
C SER A 154 -0.67 1.40 -3.17
N TYR A 155 -0.68 0.56 -4.22
CA TYR A 155 0.18 -0.62 -4.30
C TYR A 155 1.65 -0.26 -4.11
N TRP A 156 2.14 0.75 -4.85
CA TRP A 156 3.53 1.16 -4.76
C TRP A 156 3.89 1.75 -3.39
N GLN A 157 3.02 2.55 -2.81
CA GLN A 157 3.22 3.09 -1.46
C GLN A 157 3.25 2.00 -0.39
N GLU A 158 2.43 0.98 -0.53
CA GLU A 158 2.36 -0.16 0.38
C GLU A 158 3.61 -1.04 0.22
N CYS A 159 4.02 -1.39 -1.01
CA CYS A 159 5.28 -2.09 -1.30
C CYS A 159 6.52 -1.31 -0.81
N GLY A 160 6.48 0.01 -0.92
CA GLY A 160 7.56 0.90 -0.48
C GLY A 160 7.87 0.87 1.02
N ARG A 161 7.07 0.12 1.82
CA ARG A 161 7.37 -0.13 3.25
C ARG A 161 8.37 -1.24 3.45
N ALA A 162 8.47 -2.17 2.49
CA ALA A 162 9.43 -3.25 2.57
C ALA A 162 10.85 -2.76 2.24
N GLY A 163 11.83 -3.32 2.91
CA GLY A 163 13.24 -3.15 2.61
C GLY A 163 13.73 -1.70 2.58
N ARG A 164 13.26 -0.81 3.47
CA ARG A 164 13.71 0.58 3.53
C ARG A 164 15.19 0.71 3.87
N ASP A 165 15.72 -0.24 4.59
CA ASP A 165 17.12 -0.39 4.93
C ASP A 165 18.00 -0.91 3.77
N GLY A 166 17.42 -1.14 2.59
CA GLY A 166 18.10 -1.68 1.42
C GLY A 166 18.27 -3.21 1.42
N THR A 167 17.84 -3.90 2.46
CA THR A 167 17.91 -5.36 2.54
C THR A 167 16.87 -6.01 1.59
N PRO A 168 17.19 -7.16 0.94
CA PRO A 168 16.25 -7.88 0.09
C PRO A 168 14.94 -8.16 0.80
N SER A 169 13.83 -7.86 0.12
CA SER A 169 12.47 -8.00 0.66
C SER A 169 11.52 -8.42 -0.45
N GLU A 170 10.41 -9.05 -0.09
CA GLU A 170 9.45 -9.56 -1.07
C GLU A 170 8.10 -8.88 -0.94
N CYS A 171 7.46 -8.60 -2.09
CA CYS A 171 6.10 -8.09 -2.19
C CYS A 171 5.30 -9.03 -3.11
N HIS A 172 4.32 -9.70 -2.55
CA HIS A 172 3.44 -10.63 -3.27
C HIS A 172 2.04 -10.05 -3.39
N MET A 173 1.48 -10.04 -4.59
CA MET A 173 0.10 -9.66 -4.83
C MET A 173 -0.67 -10.86 -5.35
N TYR A 174 -1.76 -11.19 -4.69
CA TYR A 174 -2.75 -12.16 -5.15
C TYR A 174 -3.99 -11.41 -5.61
N PHE A 175 -4.46 -11.66 -6.81
CA PHE A 175 -5.59 -10.95 -7.38
C PHE A 175 -6.68 -11.89 -7.88
N SER A 176 -7.90 -11.44 -7.82
CA SER A 176 -9.07 -12.11 -8.40
C SER A 176 -9.89 -11.14 -9.27
N LYS A 177 -10.70 -11.69 -10.17
CA LYS A 177 -11.67 -10.87 -10.92
C LYS A 177 -12.69 -10.17 -10.01
N GLN A 178 -12.93 -10.74 -8.82
CA GLN A 178 -13.84 -10.14 -7.84
C GLN A 178 -13.25 -8.88 -7.23
N ASP A 179 -11.93 -8.80 -7.06
CA ASP A 179 -11.27 -7.60 -6.53
C ASP A 179 -11.52 -6.40 -7.46
N MET A 180 -11.44 -6.61 -8.78
CA MET A 180 -11.71 -5.56 -9.76
C MET A 180 -13.15 -5.06 -9.69
N LYS A 181 -14.12 -5.98 -9.49
CA LYS A 181 -15.52 -5.59 -9.29
C LYS A 181 -15.70 -4.79 -8.01
N THR A 182 -15.03 -5.21 -6.92
CA THR A 182 -15.06 -4.52 -5.63
C THR A 182 -14.44 -3.13 -5.74
N ASN A 183 -13.29 -2.99 -6.41
CA ASN A 183 -12.66 -1.70 -6.64
C ASN A 183 -13.56 -0.76 -7.47
N ARG A 184 -14.19 -1.26 -8.53
CA ARG A 184 -15.17 -0.47 -9.32
C ARG A 184 -16.43 -0.13 -8.53
N PHE A 185 -16.90 -0.98 -7.63
CA PHE A 185 -18.02 -0.67 -6.74
C PHE A 185 -17.76 0.54 -5.88
N PHE A 186 -16.54 0.68 -5.34
CA PHE A 186 -16.15 1.85 -4.55
C PHE A 186 -16.13 3.15 -5.37
N LEU A 187 -16.02 3.10 -6.69
CA LEU A 187 -16.11 4.30 -7.55
C LEU A 187 -17.44 5.04 -7.44
N ASN A 188 -18.50 4.35 -7.04
CA ASN A 188 -19.82 4.97 -6.91
C ASN A 188 -19.89 5.99 -5.74
N SER A 189 -18.92 6.00 -4.85
CA SER A 189 -18.81 6.99 -3.77
C SER A 189 -18.11 8.30 -4.17
N TYR A 190 -17.51 8.36 -5.37
CA TYR A 190 -16.78 9.53 -5.86
C TYR A 190 -17.66 10.41 -6.76
N LYS A 191 -17.32 11.71 -6.83
CA LYS A 191 -17.92 12.66 -7.79
C LYS A 191 -17.36 12.40 -9.20
N ASP A 192 -18.09 12.82 -10.24
CA ASP A 192 -17.80 12.46 -11.64
C ASP A 192 -16.36 12.74 -12.09
N ALA A 193 -15.78 13.89 -11.74
CA ALA A 193 -14.40 14.23 -12.11
C ALA A 193 -13.38 13.32 -11.41
N GLU A 194 -13.60 13.03 -10.14
CA GLU A 194 -12.75 12.16 -9.32
C GLU A 194 -12.93 10.69 -9.73
N LYS A 195 -14.15 10.30 -10.08
CA LYS A 195 -14.48 8.96 -10.55
C LYS A 195 -13.71 8.60 -11.82
N ARG A 196 -13.61 9.50 -12.80
CA ARG A 196 -12.81 9.27 -14.02
C ARG A 196 -11.33 9.04 -13.71
N TYR A 197 -10.76 9.85 -12.83
CA TYR A 197 -9.37 9.66 -12.40
C TYR A 197 -9.16 8.30 -11.73
N GLN A 198 -10.05 7.91 -10.82
CA GLN A 198 -9.96 6.63 -10.14
C GLN A 198 -10.15 5.44 -11.10
N GLU A 199 -10.98 5.59 -12.11
CA GLU A 199 -11.15 4.56 -13.15
C GLU A 199 -9.89 4.38 -14.00
N GLU A 200 -9.23 5.49 -14.38
CA GLU A 200 -7.90 5.45 -15.01
C GLU A 200 -6.87 4.72 -14.13
N GLN A 201 -6.89 4.96 -12.81
CA GLN A 201 -5.99 4.30 -11.87
C GLN A 201 -6.26 2.79 -11.72
N ILE A 202 -7.53 2.37 -11.77
CA ILE A 202 -7.91 0.95 -11.81
C ILE A 202 -7.41 0.31 -13.11
N GLN A 203 -7.55 0.98 -14.25
CA GLN A 203 -7.05 0.46 -15.52
C GLN A 203 -5.52 0.30 -15.51
N LEU A 204 -4.79 1.22 -14.88
CA LEU A 204 -3.33 1.12 -14.74
C LEU A 204 -2.91 -0.11 -13.94
N ILE A 205 -3.59 -0.39 -12.81
CA ILE A 205 -3.25 -1.59 -12.02
C ILE A 205 -3.69 -2.87 -12.74
N GLU A 206 -4.79 -2.87 -13.48
CA GLU A 206 -5.17 -3.99 -14.35
C GLU A 206 -4.10 -4.27 -15.41
N ASN A 207 -3.61 -3.25 -16.09
CA ASN A 207 -2.52 -3.39 -17.06
C ASN A 207 -1.26 -3.97 -16.41
N TYR A 208 -0.90 -3.48 -15.22
CA TYR A 208 0.23 -4.00 -14.46
C TYR A 208 0.09 -5.49 -14.09
N ILE A 209 -1.12 -5.91 -13.71
CA ILE A 209 -1.40 -7.31 -13.34
C ILE A 209 -1.24 -8.24 -14.54
N TYR A 210 -1.73 -7.81 -15.70
CA TYR A 210 -1.74 -8.63 -16.92
C TYR A 210 -0.52 -8.45 -17.83
N THR A 211 0.43 -7.57 -17.47
CA THR A 211 1.66 -7.44 -18.26
C THR A 211 2.48 -8.73 -18.23
N SER A 212 3.07 -9.07 -19.37
CA SER A 212 4.08 -10.13 -19.51
C SER A 212 5.51 -9.60 -19.43
N GLU A 213 5.66 -8.27 -19.36
CA GLU A 213 6.97 -7.60 -19.25
C GLU A 213 7.51 -7.66 -17.82
N CYS A 214 8.78 -7.33 -17.64
CA CYS A 214 9.42 -7.21 -16.33
C CYS A 214 8.70 -6.14 -15.48
N ARG A 215 8.47 -6.45 -14.22
CA ARG A 215 7.77 -5.60 -13.26
C ARG A 215 8.74 -4.83 -12.37
#